data_22b026bc30e3085e008e823b2b1910c5
#
_entry.id   22b026bc30e3085e008e823b2b1910c5
#
_cell.length_a   1.000
_cell.length_b   1.000
_cell.length_c   1.000
_cell.angle_alpha   90.00
_cell.angle_beta   90.00
_cell.angle_gamma   90.00
#
_symmetry.space_group_name_H-M   'P 1'
#
loop_
_entity.id
_entity.type
_entity.pdbx_description
1 polymer ?
#
loop_
_entity_poly.entity_id
_entity_poly.type
_entity_poly.pdbx_seq_one_letter_code
_entity_poly.pdbx_strand_id
1 'polypeptide(L)'
;TFTIDTVDDVYAEGDEVFRVSVSGIVDSDSNPIFEALNLDNAFVDTTISDETDPGPEDTVTVTMTGPANVVEGDTTTDYTVTLSDPAPVGSIVTLAYSYTTASGDDITETTQAIIGADGVTATFTIDTVDDVYAEGDEVFRVSVSGIVDGDSNPIFEALDVSNAFVDTTISDETDPGPEDTVTVTMTGPANVVEGDTTTDYTVTLSDPAPVGSIVTLAYSYTTASGDDITETTQAIIGADGVTATFTIDTVDDVYAEGDEVFRVSVSGIVDGDSNPIFEALDVSNAFVDTTISDETDPGPEDTVTVTMTGPANVVEGDITTEYTVTLSDPAPVGSIVTLAYSYTTASGDDITETTQAIIGVDGVTATFTIDTVDDVYAEGDEVFRVSVSGIVDGDSNPIFEALNLDNAFVDTTI
;
A
#
# COMPACT_ATOMS: atom_id res chain seq x y z
N THR A 1 -28.92 6.74 -82.47
CA THR A 1 -28.09 6.70 -81.25
C THR A 1 -28.84 7.31 -80.12
N PHE A 2 -28.70 6.73 -78.97
CA PHE A 2 -29.18 7.21 -77.70
C PHE A 2 -28.06 7.06 -76.66
N THR A 3 -28.10 7.79 -75.59
CA THR A 3 -27.21 7.72 -74.40
C THR A 3 -28.05 7.32 -73.20
N ILE A 4 -27.45 6.69 -72.25
CA ILE A 4 -27.99 6.39 -70.92
C ILE A 4 -27.05 7.05 -69.95
N ASP A 5 -27.59 7.91 -69.09
CA ASP A 5 -26.85 8.51 -68.00
C ASP A 5 -26.94 7.56 -66.80
N THR A 6 -25.82 7.25 -66.15
CA THR A 6 -25.75 6.55 -64.90
C THR A 6 -26.06 7.51 -63.75
N VAL A 7 -26.61 6.98 -62.69
CA VAL A 7 -26.87 7.73 -61.46
C VAL A 7 -25.67 7.47 -60.54
N ASP A 8 -25.18 8.55 -59.98
CA ASP A 8 -24.10 8.56 -59.04
C ASP A 8 -24.66 8.55 -57.60
N ASP A 9 -24.10 7.72 -56.70
CA ASP A 9 -24.52 7.64 -55.29
C ASP A 9 -23.32 7.26 -54.39
N VAL A 10 -23.55 7.14 -53.09
CA VAL A 10 -22.50 6.93 -52.07
C VAL A 10 -22.14 5.49 -51.78
N TYR A 11 -22.78 4.50 -52.46
CA TYR A 11 -22.68 3.08 -52.10
C TYR A 11 -21.62 2.34 -52.89
N ALA A 12 -20.86 1.49 -52.23
CA ALA A 12 -19.90 0.57 -52.85
C ALA A 12 -20.61 -0.69 -53.33
N GLU A 13 -21.19 -0.62 -54.51
CA GLU A 13 -22.04 -1.71 -55.09
C GLU A 13 -21.26 -2.68 -55.95
N GLY A 14 -20.04 -2.30 -56.40
CA GLY A 14 -19.21 -3.06 -57.29
C GLY A 14 -19.74 -3.05 -58.72
N ASP A 15 -19.26 -3.97 -59.56
CA ASP A 15 -19.66 -4.03 -60.96
C ASP A 15 -21.10 -4.51 -61.14
N GLU A 16 -21.96 -3.67 -61.67
CA GLU A 16 -23.34 -3.97 -61.98
C GLU A 16 -23.55 -4.06 -63.49
N VAL A 17 -24.42 -4.96 -63.92
CA VAL A 17 -24.68 -5.18 -65.35
C VAL A 17 -26.15 -4.96 -65.70
N PHE A 18 -26.39 -3.98 -66.60
CA PHE A 18 -27.72 -3.84 -67.15
C PHE A 18 -27.72 -4.18 -68.65
N ARG A 19 -28.87 -4.62 -69.12
CA ARG A 19 -29.07 -5.01 -70.58
C ARG A 19 -30.05 -4.03 -71.19
N VAL A 20 -29.62 -3.49 -72.32
CA VAL A 20 -30.51 -2.74 -73.24
C VAL A 20 -30.81 -3.62 -74.42
N SER A 21 -32.06 -3.86 -74.68
CA SER A 21 -32.51 -4.68 -75.80
C SER A 21 -33.52 -3.94 -76.70
N VAL A 22 -33.46 -4.20 -77.98
CA VAL A 22 -34.50 -3.72 -78.94
C VAL A 22 -35.72 -4.61 -78.75
N SER A 23 -36.87 -4.00 -78.39
CA SER A 23 -38.12 -4.71 -78.23
C SER A 23 -38.98 -4.77 -79.52
N GLY A 24 -38.67 -3.83 -80.45
CA GLY A 24 -39.39 -3.76 -81.69
C GLY A 24 -39.00 -2.51 -82.53
N ILE A 25 -39.38 -2.51 -83.78
CA ILE A 25 -39.30 -1.34 -84.67
C ILE A 25 -40.72 -1.04 -85.13
N VAL A 26 -41.16 0.21 -84.78
CA VAL A 26 -42.53 0.64 -85.03
C VAL A 26 -42.53 2.02 -85.74
N ASP A 27 -43.65 2.33 -86.41
CA ASP A 27 -43.91 3.65 -86.97
C ASP A 27 -44.26 4.72 -85.89
N SER A 28 -44.59 5.93 -86.30
CA SER A 28 -44.95 7.02 -85.40
C SER A 28 -46.25 6.75 -84.62
N ASP A 29 -47.07 5.82 -85.09
CA ASP A 29 -48.33 5.40 -84.46
C ASP A 29 -48.22 4.11 -83.66
N SER A 30 -46.98 3.67 -83.39
CA SER A 30 -46.65 2.42 -82.65
C SER A 30 -47.03 1.14 -83.32
N ASN A 31 -47.28 1.12 -84.65
CA ASN A 31 -47.57 -0.13 -85.42
C ASN A 31 -46.26 -0.80 -85.84
N PRO A 32 -46.16 -2.11 -85.79
CA PRO A 32 -45.00 -2.84 -86.31
C PRO A 32 -44.78 -2.56 -87.83
N ILE A 33 -43.52 -2.23 -88.17
CA ILE A 33 -43.13 -1.93 -89.58
C ILE A 33 -42.81 -3.21 -90.36
N PHE A 34 -42.33 -4.25 -89.64
CA PHE A 34 -41.91 -5.51 -90.28
C PHE A 34 -42.81 -6.66 -89.81
N GLU A 35 -43.12 -7.59 -90.73
CA GLU A 35 -43.90 -8.77 -90.41
C GLU A 35 -43.20 -9.75 -89.46
N ALA A 36 -41.85 -9.79 -89.48
CA ALA A 36 -41.03 -10.57 -88.61
C ALA A 36 -39.70 -9.88 -88.36
N LEU A 37 -39.27 -9.81 -87.09
CA LEU A 37 -37.97 -9.35 -86.68
C LEU A 37 -37.23 -10.46 -85.96
N ASN A 38 -35.95 -10.68 -86.30
CA ASN A 38 -35.05 -11.51 -85.48
C ASN A 38 -34.30 -10.58 -84.48
N LEU A 39 -34.60 -10.68 -83.21
CA LEU A 39 -34.03 -9.86 -82.18
C LEU A 39 -33.08 -10.65 -81.24
N ASP A 40 -32.69 -11.91 -81.66
CA ASP A 40 -31.91 -12.79 -80.78
C ASP A 40 -30.56 -12.19 -80.32
N ASN A 41 -29.97 -11.28 -81.12
CA ASN A 41 -28.72 -10.54 -80.75
C ASN A 41 -28.89 -9.02 -80.69
N ALA A 42 -30.11 -8.55 -80.54
CA ALA A 42 -30.45 -7.13 -80.54
C ALA A 42 -30.40 -6.55 -79.11
N PHE A 43 -29.30 -6.80 -78.41
CA PHE A 43 -29.04 -6.26 -77.07
C PHE A 43 -27.57 -5.91 -76.84
N VAL A 44 -27.32 -5.08 -75.85
CA VAL A 44 -26.01 -4.76 -75.35
C VAL A 44 -26.09 -4.85 -73.81
N ASP A 45 -25.13 -5.58 -73.22
CA ASP A 45 -24.88 -5.59 -71.80
C ASP A 45 -23.82 -4.53 -71.54
N THR A 46 -24.08 -3.69 -70.55
CA THR A 46 -23.18 -2.64 -70.12
C THR A 46 -22.92 -2.80 -68.62
N THR A 47 -21.66 -2.78 -68.25
CA THR A 47 -21.25 -2.77 -66.87
C THR A 47 -21.14 -1.34 -66.34
N ILE A 48 -21.72 -1.09 -65.20
CA ILE A 48 -21.47 0.12 -64.39
C ILE A 48 -20.48 -0.33 -63.35
N SER A 49 -19.42 0.37 -63.11
CA SER A 49 -18.44 0.12 -62.06
C SER A 49 -18.41 1.33 -61.17
N ASP A 50 -18.19 1.08 -59.84
CA ASP A 50 -17.95 2.15 -58.90
C ASP A 50 -16.72 2.97 -59.35
N GLU A 51 -16.69 4.23 -59.03
CA GLU A 51 -15.54 5.06 -59.31
C GLU A 51 -14.34 4.69 -58.44
N THR A 52 -13.14 4.93 -58.97
CA THR A 52 -11.89 4.55 -58.28
C THR A 52 -11.30 5.66 -57.42
N ASP A 53 -11.89 6.86 -57.46
CA ASP A 53 -11.43 8.06 -56.76
C ASP A 53 -12.67 8.88 -56.34
N PRO A 54 -13.46 8.37 -55.33
CA PRO A 54 -14.71 9.01 -54.90
C PRO A 54 -14.48 10.45 -54.40
N GLY A 55 -15.38 11.34 -54.79
CA GLY A 55 -15.34 12.75 -54.48
C GLY A 55 -15.92 13.06 -53.11
N PRO A 56 -15.98 14.33 -52.72
CA PRO A 56 -16.64 14.76 -51.50
C PRO A 56 -18.15 14.45 -51.48
N GLU A 57 -18.78 14.37 -52.67
CA GLU A 57 -20.19 14.01 -52.85
C GLU A 57 -20.47 12.57 -52.48
N ASP A 58 -19.48 11.67 -52.62
CA ASP A 58 -19.57 10.22 -52.41
C ASP A 58 -19.07 9.85 -51.00
N THR A 59 -18.63 10.85 -50.22
CA THR A 59 -18.09 10.64 -48.86
C THR A 59 -19.17 10.78 -47.80
N VAL A 60 -19.47 9.67 -47.14
CA VAL A 60 -20.36 9.66 -45.98
C VAL A 60 -19.61 10.08 -44.72
N THR A 61 -20.07 11.16 -44.07
CA THR A 61 -19.49 11.65 -42.81
C THR A 61 -20.11 10.85 -41.64
N VAL A 62 -19.21 10.35 -40.78
CA VAL A 62 -19.57 9.64 -39.58
C VAL A 62 -19.17 10.47 -38.37
N THR A 63 -20.08 10.60 -37.40
CA THR A 63 -19.83 11.24 -36.10
C THR A 63 -20.17 10.30 -34.96
N MET A 64 -19.52 10.46 -33.84
CA MET A 64 -19.84 9.73 -32.61
C MET A 64 -20.01 10.68 -31.44
N THR A 65 -21.00 10.41 -30.61
CA THR A 65 -21.19 11.03 -29.31
C THR A 65 -21.34 9.96 -28.24
N GLY A 66 -20.93 10.26 -27.00
CA GLY A 66 -20.99 9.29 -25.91
C GLY A 66 -20.66 9.94 -24.56
N PRO A 67 -20.58 9.13 -23.48
CA PRO A 67 -20.22 9.63 -22.15
C PRO A 67 -18.76 10.07 -22.11
N ALA A 68 -18.54 11.20 -21.39
CA ALA A 68 -17.17 11.66 -21.10
C ALA A 68 -16.55 10.94 -19.91
N ASN A 69 -17.39 10.35 -19.01
CA ASN A 69 -16.96 9.68 -17.80
C ASN A 69 -17.84 8.46 -17.52
N VAL A 70 -17.25 7.49 -16.84
CA VAL A 70 -17.92 6.31 -16.28
C VAL A 70 -17.19 5.98 -14.97
N VAL A 71 -17.89 5.38 -14.01
CA VAL A 71 -17.26 4.82 -12.80
C VAL A 71 -16.90 3.38 -13.09
N GLU A 72 -15.78 2.92 -12.54
CA GLU A 72 -15.32 1.55 -12.63
C GLU A 72 -16.44 0.57 -12.19
N GLY A 73 -16.49 -0.61 -12.81
CA GLY A 73 -17.56 -1.59 -12.56
C GLY A 73 -18.91 -1.25 -13.18
N ASP A 74 -19.12 -0.01 -13.67
CA ASP A 74 -20.38 0.41 -14.28
C ASP A 74 -20.40 0.17 -15.79
N THR A 75 -21.61 0.06 -16.34
CA THR A 75 -21.84 0.13 -17.79
C THR A 75 -21.98 1.59 -18.20
N THR A 76 -21.29 2.02 -19.25
CA THR A 76 -21.44 3.37 -19.82
C THR A 76 -22.88 3.66 -20.24
N THR A 77 -23.27 4.92 -20.28
CA THR A 77 -24.45 5.31 -21.07
C THR A 77 -24.17 5.12 -22.56
N ASP A 78 -25.24 5.22 -23.39
CA ASP A 78 -25.13 4.95 -24.83
C ASP A 78 -24.11 5.84 -25.54
N TYR A 79 -23.21 5.21 -26.29
CA TYR A 79 -22.56 5.83 -27.43
C TYR A 79 -23.50 5.83 -28.61
N THR A 80 -23.52 6.89 -29.39
CA THR A 80 -24.33 7.01 -30.60
C THR A 80 -23.46 7.36 -31.78
N VAL A 81 -23.43 6.50 -32.77
CA VAL A 81 -22.82 6.76 -34.09
C VAL A 81 -23.93 7.31 -34.98
N THR A 82 -23.63 8.36 -35.75
CA THR A 82 -24.56 9.01 -36.68
C THR A 82 -23.91 9.19 -38.05
N LEU A 83 -24.61 8.79 -39.09
CA LEU A 83 -24.21 8.90 -40.51
C LEU A 83 -24.88 10.09 -41.15
N SER A 84 -24.20 10.75 -42.14
CA SER A 84 -24.80 11.79 -42.99
C SER A 84 -25.81 11.21 -43.96
N ASP A 85 -25.58 9.96 -44.45
CA ASP A 85 -26.41 9.28 -45.42
C ASP A 85 -26.81 7.88 -44.92
N PRO A 86 -27.99 7.35 -45.31
CA PRO A 86 -28.51 6.12 -44.73
C PRO A 86 -27.76 4.88 -45.25
N ALA A 87 -27.39 3.98 -44.33
CA ALA A 87 -26.96 2.62 -44.65
C ALA A 87 -28.18 1.67 -44.64
N PRO A 88 -28.10 0.53 -45.32
CA PRO A 88 -29.11 -0.52 -45.17
C PRO A 88 -29.31 -0.92 -43.73
N VAL A 89 -30.57 -1.09 -43.30
CA VAL A 89 -30.90 -1.52 -41.93
C VAL A 89 -30.20 -2.82 -41.58
N GLY A 90 -29.50 -2.89 -40.47
CA GLY A 90 -28.74 -4.04 -40.04
C GLY A 90 -27.28 -4.04 -40.53
N SER A 91 -26.83 -3.00 -41.21
CA SER A 91 -25.38 -2.79 -41.44
C SER A 91 -24.62 -2.69 -40.14
N ILE A 92 -23.34 -3.10 -40.16
CA ILE A 92 -22.50 -3.25 -38.99
C ILE A 92 -21.50 -2.08 -38.96
N VAL A 93 -21.55 -1.31 -37.88
CA VAL A 93 -20.48 -0.35 -37.52
C VAL A 93 -19.38 -1.16 -36.81
N THR A 94 -18.19 -1.15 -37.34
CA THR A 94 -17.00 -1.75 -36.68
C THR A 94 -16.30 -0.72 -35.82
N LEU A 95 -15.92 -1.11 -34.61
CA LEU A 95 -15.31 -0.24 -33.60
C LEU A 95 -13.85 -0.60 -33.37
N ALA A 96 -13.05 0.37 -33.02
CA ALA A 96 -11.65 0.22 -32.66
C ALA A 96 -11.34 1.01 -31.39
N TYR A 97 -10.42 0.49 -30.59
CA TYR A 97 -10.02 1.07 -29.31
C TYR A 97 -8.58 1.55 -29.33
N SER A 98 -8.30 2.58 -28.55
CA SER A 98 -6.95 2.99 -28.21
C SER A 98 -6.93 3.50 -26.76
N TYR A 99 -5.84 3.22 -26.06
CA TYR A 99 -5.70 3.45 -24.65
C TYR A 99 -4.66 4.55 -24.40
N THR A 100 -4.97 5.50 -23.51
CA THR A 100 -4.04 6.58 -23.16
C THR A 100 -3.42 6.30 -21.80
N THR A 101 -4.24 6.11 -20.76
CA THR A 101 -3.83 5.68 -19.42
C THR A 101 -4.51 4.36 -19.07
N ALA A 102 -5.76 4.15 -19.47
CA ALA A 102 -6.43 2.87 -19.39
C ALA A 102 -5.74 1.76 -20.19
N SER A 103 -6.09 0.54 -19.96
CA SER A 103 -5.66 -0.69 -20.65
C SER A 103 -6.85 -1.46 -21.24
N GLY A 104 -6.60 -2.54 -21.91
CA GLY A 104 -7.66 -3.45 -22.39
C GLY A 104 -8.25 -4.33 -21.30
N ASP A 105 -7.64 -4.33 -20.10
CA ASP A 105 -8.12 -5.09 -18.95
C ASP A 105 -9.19 -4.31 -18.16
N ASP A 106 -9.27 -2.98 -18.36
CA ASP A 106 -10.19 -2.07 -17.64
C ASP A 106 -11.57 -1.98 -18.28
N ILE A 107 -11.76 -2.54 -19.50
CA ILE A 107 -13.04 -2.54 -20.18
C ILE A 107 -13.34 -3.87 -20.89
N THR A 108 -14.62 -4.15 -21.05
CA THR A 108 -15.09 -5.17 -21.98
C THR A 108 -15.41 -4.50 -23.31
N GLU A 109 -14.54 -4.66 -24.34
CA GLU A 109 -14.70 -4.03 -25.64
C GLU A 109 -15.95 -4.50 -26.37
N THR A 110 -16.85 -3.56 -26.71
CA THR A 110 -17.90 -3.76 -27.70
C THR A 110 -17.32 -3.49 -29.09
N THR A 111 -17.12 -4.50 -29.91
CA THR A 111 -16.42 -4.38 -31.20
C THR A 111 -17.31 -4.03 -32.39
N GLN A 112 -18.62 -4.09 -32.23
CA GLN A 112 -19.62 -3.86 -33.31
C GLN A 112 -20.88 -3.22 -32.76
N ALA A 113 -21.49 -2.33 -33.55
CA ALA A 113 -22.84 -1.81 -33.32
C ALA A 113 -23.68 -1.98 -34.61
N ILE A 114 -25.01 -2.07 -34.47
CA ILE A 114 -25.92 -2.34 -35.60
C ILE A 114 -26.68 -1.06 -35.94
N ILE A 115 -26.67 -0.69 -37.24
CA ILE A 115 -27.49 0.41 -37.76
C ILE A 115 -28.96 0.10 -37.55
N GLY A 116 -29.66 1.02 -36.90
CA GLY A 116 -31.06 0.89 -36.56
C GLY A 116 -32.03 1.06 -37.72
N ALA A 117 -33.33 1.01 -37.42
CA ALA A 117 -34.41 1.10 -38.42
C ALA A 117 -34.51 2.46 -39.13
N ASP A 118 -33.83 3.50 -38.60
CA ASP A 118 -33.73 4.83 -39.22
C ASP A 118 -32.68 4.86 -40.36
N GLY A 119 -31.81 3.84 -40.43
CA GLY A 119 -30.73 3.74 -41.40
C GLY A 119 -29.52 4.61 -41.12
N VAL A 120 -29.55 5.49 -40.12
CA VAL A 120 -28.51 6.52 -39.87
C VAL A 120 -27.89 6.49 -38.49
N THR A 121 -28.46 5.72 -37.53
CA THR A 121 -27.91 5.65 -36.17
C THR A 121 -27.62 4.25 -35.72
N ALA A 122 -26.52 4.07 -34.94
CA ALA A 122 -26.23 2.88 -34.17
C ALA A 122 -25.88 3.28 -32.75
N THR A 123 -26.35 2.50 -31.77
CA THR A 123 -26.05 2.72 -30.35
C THR A 123 -25.41 1.49 -29.73
N PHE A 124 -24.53 1.70 -28.76
CA PHE A 124 -23.88 0.64 -27.99
C PHE A 124 -23.43 1.17 -26.63
N THR A 125 -23.13 0.26 -25.71
CA THR A 125 -22.53 0.55 -24.40
C THR A 125 -21.22 -0.20 -24.26
N ILE A 126 -20.41 0.20 -23.27
CA ILE A 126 -19.16 -0.45 -22.89
C ILE A 126 -19.27 -0.73 -21.40
N ASP A 127 -18.93 -1.95 -20.98
CA ASP A 127 -18.83 -2.31 -19.58
C ASP A 127 -17.40 -2.06 -19.12
N THR A 128 -17.21 -1.34 -18.00
CA THR A 128 -15.92 -1.23 -17.33
C THR A 128 -15.72 -2.44 -16.41
N VAL A 129 -14.49 -2.79 -16.16
CA VAL A 129 -14.10 -3.88 -15.27
C VAL A 129 -13.87 -3.30 -13.90
N ASP A 130 -14.32 -4.00 -12.88
CA ASP A 130 -14.19 -3.68 -11.47
C ASP A 130 -13.04 -4.49 -10.88
N ASP A 131 -12.11 -3.85 -10.14
CA ASP A 131 -11.03 -4.55 -9.48
C ASP A 131 -10.67 -3.89 -8.12
N VAL A 132 -9.60 -4.30 -7.47
CA VAL A 132 -9.23 -3.85 -6.12
C VAL A 132 -8.21 -2.72 -6.10
N TYR A 133 -7.74 -2.24 -7.26
CA TYR A 133 -6.63 -1.29 -7.34
C TYR A 133 -7.10 0.16 -7.41
N ALA A 134 -6.40 1.04 -6.70
CA ALA A 134 -6.58 2.49 -6.78
C ALA A 134 -5.78 3.03 -7.96
N GLU A 135 -6.37 3.11 -9.14
CA GLU A 135 -5.69 3.49 -10.40
C GLU A 135 -5.87 4.96 -10.75
N GLY A 136 -6.91 5.59 -10.20
CA GLY A 136 -7.28 6.97 -10.48
C GLY A 136 -7.95 7.14 -11.84
N ASP A 137 -7.99 8.36 -12.35
CA ASP A 137 -8.65 8.65 -13.63
C ASP A 137 -7.89 8.05 -14.81
N GLU A 138 -8.52 7.14 -15.54
CA GLU A 138 -7.98 6.47 -16.70
C GLU A 138 -8.77 6.79 -17.98
N VAL A 139 -8.10 6.84 -19.14
CA VAL A 139 -8.72 7.29 -20.39
C VAL A 139 -8.54 6.26 -21.49
N PHE A 140 -9.66 5.85 -22.09
CA PHE A 140 -9.70 5.10 -23.34
C PHE A 140 -10.43 5.89 -24.42
N ARG A 141 -10.16 5.57 -25.67
CA ARG A 141 -10.86 6.09 -26.84
C ARG A 141 -11.52 4.94 -27.59
N VAL A 142 -12.80 5.10 -27.92
CA VAL A 142 -13.50 4.27 -28.89
C VAL A 142 -13.70 5.09 -30.18
N SER A 143 -13.51 4.46 -31.34
CA SER A 143 -13.65 5.10 -32.65
C SER A 143 -14.32 4.14 -33.65
N VAL A 144 -14.96 4.71 -34.67
CA VAL A 144 -15.46 3.93 -35.81
C VAL A 144 -14.29 3.59 -36.74
N SER A 145 -14.13 2.35 -37.07
CA SER A 145 -13.14 1.85 -38.06
C SER A 145 -13.72 1.57 -39.42
N GLY A 146 -15.04 1.35 -39.54
CA GLY A 146 -15.72 1.10 -40.79
C GLY A 146 -17.20 0.83 -40.65
N ILE A 147 -17.91 0.78 -41.77
CA ILE A 147 -19.30 0.38 -41.87
C ILE A 147 -19.41 -0.68 -42.96
N VAL A 148 -19.88 -1.87 -42.60
CA VAL A 148 -19.85 -3.06 -43.43
C VAL A 148 -21.21 -3.78 -43.45
N ASP A 149 -21.41 -4.61 -44.45
CA ASP A 149 -22.53 -5.55 -44.52
C ASP A 149 -22.28 -6.79 -43.66
N GLY A 150 -23.20 -7.77 -43.69
CA GLY A 150 -23.07 -9.05 -42.94
C GLY A 150 -21.95 -9.98 -43.43
N ASP A 151 -21.38 -9.69 -44.58
CA ASP A 151 -20.26 -10.45 -45.20
C ASP A 151 -18.93 -9.67 -45.05
N SER A 152 -18.94 -8.57 -44.32
CA SER A 152 -17.79 -7.65 -44.04
C SER A 152 -17.31 -6.86 -45.27
N ASN A 153 -18.17 -6.66 -46.29
CA ASN A 153 -17.86 -5.75 -47.37
C ASN A 153 -18.18 -4.29 -46.99
N PRO A 154 -17.40 -3.32 -47.44
CA PRO A 154 -17.75 -1.90 -47.26
C PRO A 154 -19.14 -1.59 -47.85
N ILE A 155 -19.91 -0.75 -47.16
CA ILE A 155 -21.22 -0.27 -47.60
C ILE A 155 -21.07 0.98 -48.48
N PHE A 156 -20.13 1.86 -48.15
CA PHE A 156 -19.94 3.15 -48.80
C PHE A 156 -18.62 3.19 -49.53
N GLU A 157 -18.58 3.98 -50.65
CA GLU A 157 -17.39 4.20 -51.45
C GLU A 157 -16.30 4.91 -50.65
N ALA A 158 -16.70 5.95 -49.85
CA ALA A 158 -15.80 6.67 -48.95
C ALA A 158 -16.46 7.00 -47.62
N LEU A 159 -15.67 6.94 -46.55
CA LEU A 159 -16.07 7.33 -45.19
C LEU A 159 -15.14 8.40 -44.62
N ASP A 160 -15.69 9.49 -44.14
CA ASP A 160 -14.98 10.45 -43.27
C ASP A 160 -15.30 10.10 -41.79
N VAL A 161 -14.39 9.43 -41.14
CA VAL A 161 -14.47 9.02 -39.72
C VAL A 161 -13.65 9.96 -38.82
N SER A 162 -13.18 11.09 -39.30
CA SER A 162 -12.28 11.99 -38.56
C SER A 162 -12.88 12.55 -37.26
N ASN A 163 -14.20 12.58 -37.14
CA ASN A 163 -14.95 12.97 -35.94
C ASN A 163 -15.76 11.83 -35.32
N ALA A 164 -15.48 10.58 -35.71
CA ALA A 164 -16.19 9.40 -35.23
C ALA A 164 -15.46 8.71 -34.08
N PHE A 165 -15.17 9.47 -33.03
CA PHE A 165 -14.54 8.94 -31.80
C PHE A 165 -15.06 9.65 -30.55
N VAL A 166 -14.90 9.00 -29.40
CA VAL A 166 -15.13 9.55 -28.06
C VAL A 166 -14.01 9.12 -27.14
N ASP A 167 -13.48 10.05 -26.36
CA ASP A 167 -12.62 9.79 -25.23
C ASP A 167 -13.50 9.66 -23.97
N THR A 168 -13.38 8.59 -23.23
CA THR A 168 -14.10 8.36 -21.98
C THR A 168 -13.09 8.15 -20.87
N THR A 169 -13.31 8.80 -19.73
CA THR A 169 -12.54 8.61 -18.50
C THR A 169 -13.26 7.60 -17.62
N ILE A 170 -12.54 6.59 -17.17
CA ILE A 170 -12.94 5.71 -16.07
C ILE A 170 -12.40 6.33 -14.79
N SER A 171 -13.15 6.33 -13.72
CA SER A 171 -12.71 6.78 -12.39
C SER A 171 -13.06 5.72 -11.38
N ASP A 172 -12.15 5.52 -10.38
CA ASP A 172 -12.41 4.64 -9.25
C ASP A 172 -13.72 5.04 -8.57
N GLU A 173 -14.38 4.09 -7.92
CA GLU A 173 -15.54 4.40 -7.11
C GLU A 173 -15.14 5.10 -5.80
N THR A 174 -16.06 5.93 -5.29
CA THR A 174 -15.81 6.73 -4.07
C THR A 174 -16.19 6.01 -2.77
N ASP A 175 -16.81 4.86 -2.85
CA ASP A 175 -17.29 4.05 -1.71
C ASP A 175 -17.11 2.56 -2.04
N PRO A 176 -15.84 2.08 -2.08
CA PRO A 176 -15.52 0.71 -2.47
C PRO A 176 -16.23 -0.31 -1.59
N GLY A 177 -16.70 -1.36 -2.21
CA GLY A 177 -17.44 -2.44 -1.57
C GLY A 177 -16.54 -3.45 -0.82
N PRO A 178 -17.13 -4.51 -0.27
CA PRO A 178 -16.35 -5.60 0.30
C PRO A 178 -15.55 -6.39 -0.75
N GLU A 179 -15.95 -6.35 -2.01
CA GLU A 179 -15.26 -6.96 -3.18
C GLU A 179 -13.95 -6.26 -3.47
N ASP A 180 -13.87 -4.94 -3.25
CA ASP A 180 -12.71 -4.08 -3.54
C ASP A 180 -11.79 -3.92 -2.32
N THR A 181 -12.14 -4.61 -1.22
CA THR A 181 -11.39 -4.56 0.03
C THR A 181 -10.36 -5.66 0.14
N VAL A 182 -9.08 -5.30 0.10
CA VAL A 182 -7.98 -6.24 0.35
C VAL A 182 -7.78 -6.43 1.85
N THR A 183 -7.91 -7.68 2.30
CA THR A 183 -7.66 -8.05 3.70
C THR A 183 -6.17 -8.24 3.94
N VAL A 184 -5.67 -7.57 4.98
CA VAL A 184 -4.27 -7.66 5.42
C VAL A 184 -4.22 -8.37 6.78
N THR A 185 -3.33 -9.34 6.90
CA THR A 185 -3.05 -10.03 8.16
C THR A 185 -1.57 -9.95 8.50
N MET A 186 -1.23 -10.00 9.79
CA MET A 186 0.15 -10.05 10.23
C MET A 186 0.33 -11.19 11.24
N THR A 187 1.44 -11.90 11.12
CA THR A 187 1.92 -12.89 12.11
C THR A 187 3.35 -12.55 12.50
N GLY A 188 3.75 -12.90 13.72
CA GLY A 188 5.11 -12.61 14.20
C GLY A 188 5.38 -13.21 15.56
N PRO A 189 6.55 -12.93 16.16
CA PRO A 189 6.93 -13.43 17.48
C PRO A 189 6.07 -12.83 18.59
N ALA A 190 5.68 -13.66 19.53
CA ALA A 190 4.99 -13.20 20.75
C ALA A 190 5.98 -12.67 21.80
N ASN A 191 7.27 -13.06 21.74
CA ASN A 191 8.30 -12.67 22.69
C ASN A 191 9.65 -12.51 21.99
N VAL A 192 10.48 -11.66 22.57
CA VAL A 192 11.89 -11.44 22.22
C VAL A 192 12.63 -11.14 23.52
N VAL A 193 13.91 -11.47 23.59
CA VAL A 193 14.78 -11.07 24.69
C VAL A 193 15.40 -9.72 24.32
N GLU A 194 15.61 -8.85 25.30
CA GLU A 194 16.27 -7.56 25.12
C GLU A 194 17.64 -7.75 24.47
N GLY A 195 18.05 -6.78 23.63
CA GLY A 195 19.29 -6.87 22.84
C GLY A 195 19.24 -7.80 21.64
N ASP A 196 18.21 -8.65 21.50
CA ASP A 196 18.05 -9.57 20.38
C ASP A 196 17.26 -8.96 19.23
N THR A 197 17.50 -9.49 18.03
CA THR A 197 16.61 -9.24 16.86
C THR A 197 15.46 -10.22 16.90
N THR A 198 14.23 -9.76 16.69
CA THR A 198 13.04 -10.63 16.58
C THR A 198 13.20 -11.64 15.44
N THR A 199 12.48 -12.75 15.52
CA THR A 199 12.22 -13.56 14.33
C THR A 199 11.31 -12.78 13.38
N ASP A 200 11.14 -13.28 12.14
CA ASP A 200 10.37 -12.60 11.10
C ASP A 200 8.92 -12.31 11.51
N TYR A 201 8.50 -11.08 11.33
CA TYR A 201 7.09 -10.74 11.13
C TYR A 201 6.75 -10.99 9.66
N THR A 202 5.56 -11.49 9.40
CA THR A 202 5.06 -11.72 8.05
C THR A 202 3.71 -11.03 7.88
N VAL A 203 3.65 -10.12 6.94
CA VAL A 203 2.41 -9.51 6.43
C VAL A 203 1.93 -10.34 5.25
N THR A 204 0.62 -10.61 5.19
CA THR A 204 -0.01 -11.36 4.10
C THR A 204 -1.25 -10.64 3.61
N LEU A 205 -1.38 -10.51 2.29
CA LEU A 205 -2.50 -9.88 1.58
C LEU A 205 -3.44 -10.94 1.01
N SER A 206 -4.74 -10.65 0.92
CA SER A 206 -5.71 -11.49 0.22
C SER A 206 -5.53 -11.45 -1.30
N ASP A 207 -5.10 -10.28 -1.84
CA ASP A 207 -4.93 -10.03 -3.26
C ASP A 207 -3.53 -9.48 -3.54
N PRO A 208 -2.95 -9.75 -4.73
CA PRO A 208 -1.57 -9.40 -4.99
C PRO A 208 -1.37 -7.90 -5.20
N ALA A 209 -0.35 -7.33 -4.57
CA ALA A 209 0.20 -6.02 -4.91
C ALA A 209 1.32 -6.14 -5.96
N PRO A 210 1.61 -5.11 -6.73
CA PRO A 210 2.80 -5.06 -7.58
C PRO A 210 4.07 -5.38 -6.77
N VAL A 211 4.96 -6.19 -7.34
CA VAL A 211 6.23 -6.56 -6.68
C VAL A 211 7.04 -5.32 -6.38
N GLY A 212 7.47 -5.18 -5.13
CA GLY A 212 8.20 -4.00 -4.66
C GLY A 212 7.33 -2.92 -4.04
N SER A 213 6.00 -3.12 -3.96
CA SER A 213 5.11 -2.27 -3.16
C SER A 213 5.58 -2.23 -1.70
N ILE A 214 5.31 -1.12 -1.04
CA ILE A 214 5.79 -0.82 0.30
C ILE A 214 4.65 -0.98 1.30
N VAL A 215 4.82 -1.91 2.25
CA VAL A 215 3.99 -1.98 3.45
C VAL A 215 4.51 -0.96 4.45
N THR A 216 3.69 -0.02 4.86
CA THR A 216 4.03 0.96 5.89
C THR A 216 3.59 0.46 7.27
N LEU A 217 4.46 0.61 8.26
CA LEU A 217 4.27 0.08 9.61
C LEU A 217 4.08 1.22 10.62
N ALA A 218 3.31 0.94 11.66
CA ALA A 218 3.07 1.86 12.76
C ALA A 218 3.22 1.12 14.10
N TYR A 219 3.69 1.83 15.11
CA TYR A 219 3.96 1.30 16.45
C TYR A 219 3.05 1.93 17.50
N SER A 220 2.74 1.14 18.51
CA SER A 220 2.13 1.63 19.74
C SER A 220 2.68 0.85 20.93
N TYR A 221 2.86 1.54 22.03
CA TYR A 221 3.53 1.05 23.22
C TYR A 221 2.54 0.90 24.37
N THR A 222 2.57 -0.24 25.06
CA THR A 222 1.70 -0.51 26.21
C THR A 222 2.48 -0.31 27.51
N THR A 223 3.60 -1.03 27.67
CA THR A 223 4.56 -0.88 28.76
C THR A 223 5.94 -0.52 28.23
N ALA A 224 6.32 -1.05 27.08
CA ALA A 224 7.51 -0.64 26.35
C ALA A 224 7.45 0.84 25.91
N SER A 225 8.57 1.39 25.50
CA SER A 225 8.76 2.74 24.93
C SER A 225 9.41 2.67 23.54
N GLY A 226 9.58 3.80 22.89
CA GLY A 226 10.31 3.87 21.62
C GLY A 226 11.82 3.77 21.80
N ASP A 227 12.33 3.80 23.03
CA ASP A 227 13.77 3.66 23.33
C ASP A 227 14.17 2.18 23.44
N ASP A 228 13.19 1.26 23.60
CA ASP A 228 13.42 -0.19 23.78
C ASP A 228 13.51 -0.97 22.47
N ILE A 229 13.19 -0.33 21.33
CA ILE A 229 13.28 -0.95 20.01
C ILE A 229 13.85 0.00 18.94
N THR A 230 14.43 -0.59 17.92
CA THR A 230 14.71 0.11 16.66
C THR A 230 13.58 -0.17 15.68
N GLU A 231 12.70 0.81 15.48
CA GLU A 231 11.52 0.66 14.62
C GLU A 231 11.90 0.39 13.16
N THR A 232 11.42 -0.72 12.61
CA THR A 232 11.36 -0.96 11.17
C THR A 232 10.07 -0.35 10.64
N THR A 233 10.14 0.74 9.87
CA THR A 233 8.97 1.52 9.45
C THR A 233 8.34 1.04 8.15
N GLN A 234 9.03 0.19 7.38
CA GLN A 234 8.61 -0.30 6.07
C GLN A 234 9.05 -1.74 5.83
N ALA A 235 8.23 -2.49 5.11
CA ALA A 235 8.58 -3.79 4.54
C ALA A 235 8.21 -3.82 3.05
N ILE A 236 8.87 -4.67 2.26
CA ILE A 236 8.70 -4.72 0.81
C ILE A 236 7.96 -5.99 0.43
N ILE A 237 6.91 -5.84 -0.38
CA ILE A 237 6.19 -6.99 -0.96
C ILE A 237 7.14 -7.78 -1.87
N GLY A 238 7.21 -9.07 -1.60
CA GLY A 238 8.08 -10.01 -2.29
C GLY A 238 7.63 -10.38 -3.71
N ALA A 239 8.39 -11.28 -4.34
CA ALA A 239 8.13 -11.73 -5.70
C ALA A 239 6.81 -12.52 -5.87
N ASP A 240 6.18 -12.94 -4.78
CA ASP A 240 4.87 -13.59 -4.79
C ASP A 240 3.70 -12.59 -4.87
N GLY A 241 3.97 -11.31 -4.70
CA GLY A 241 2.99 -10.22 -4.73
C GLY A 241 2.13 -10.13 -3.47
N VAL A 242 2.19 -11.08 -2.55
CA VAL A 242 1.23 -11.18 -1.42
C VAL A 242 1.88 -11.21 -0.04
N THR A 243 3.21 -11.34 0.06
CA THR A 243 3.89 -11.38 1.37
C THR A 243 5.01 -10.35 1.48
N ALA A 244 5.14 -9.78 2.69
CA ALA A 244 6.29 -9.00 3.10
C ALA A 244 6.79 -9.50 4.45
N THR A 245 8.11 -9.54 4.65
CA THR A 245 8.74 -9.93 5.92
C THR A 245 9.68 -8.86 6.42
N PHE A 246 9.80 -8.73 7.74
CA PHE A 246 10.72 -7.82 8.40
C PHE A 246 11.04 -8.31 9.82
N THR A 247 12.08 -7.77 10.41
CA THR A 247 12.47 -7.98 11.81
C THR A 247 12.54 -6.64 12.54
N ILE A 248 12.54 -6.69 13.86
CA ILE A 248 12.70 -5.54 14.76
C ILE A 248 13.87 -5.87 15.69
N ASP A 249 14.81 -4.94 15.85
CA ASP A 249 15.88 -5.05 16.83
C ASP A 249 15.41 -4.43 18.14
N THR A 250 15.55 -5.15 19.25
CA THR A 250 15.38 -4.57 20.59
C THR A 250 16.68 -3.90 21.03
N VAL A 251 16.55 -2.91 21.87
CA VAL A 251 17.69 -2.18 22.44
C VAL A 251 18.06 -2.84 23.76
N ASP A 252 19.36 -3.02 23.94
CA ASP A 252 19.97 -3.56 25.13
C ASP A 252 20.39 -2.43 26.07
N ASP A 253 20.05 -2.51 27.35
CA ASP A 253 20.48 -1.52 28.34
C ASP A 253 20.74 -2.14 29.72
N VAL A 254 20.99 -1.34 30.74
CA VAL A 254 21.40 -1.82 32.09
C VAL A 254 20.23 -1.96 33.06
N TYR A 255 19.02 -1.64 32.67
CA TYR A 255 17.87 -1.54 33.58
C TYR A 255 17.07 -2.84 33.64
N ALA A 256 16.65 -3.24 34.84
CA ALA A 256 15.73 -4.34 35.05
C ALA A 256 14.29 -3.85 34.92
N GLU A 257 13.73 -3.90 33.72
CA GLU A 257 12.42 -3.32 33.38
C GLU A 257 11.28 -4.33 33.45
N GLY A 258 11.64 -5.63 33.36
CA GLY A 258 10.71 -6.75 33.32
C GLY A 258 10.01 -6.90 31.98
N ASP A 259 8.90 -7.60 31.95
CA ASP A 259 8.18 -7.83 30.69
C ASP A 259 7.52 -6.56 30.16
N GLU A 260 7.93 -6.13 28.97
CA GLU A 260 7.45 -4.95 28.28
C GLU A 260 6.76 -5.28 26.97
N VAL A 261 5.72 -4.54 26.58
CA VAL A 261 4.90 -4.88 25.43
C VAL A 261 4.81 -3.70 24.46
N PHE A 262 5.17 -3.98 23.21
CA PHE A 262 4.87 -3.09 22.08
C PHE A 262 3.98 -3.78 21.05
N ARG A 263 3.31 -3.00 20.24
CA ARG A 263 2.52 -3.46 19.09
C ARG A 263 3.09 -2.87 17.81
N VAL A 264 3.29 -3.72 16.81
CA VAL A 264 3.50 -3.30 15.42
C VAL A 264 2.25 -3.62 14.61
N SER A 265 1.85 -2.70 13.72
CA SER A 265 0.67 -2.83 12.86
C SER A 265 0.94 -2.30 11.46
N VAL A 266 0.19 -2.81 10.47
CA VAL A 266 0.17 -2.23 9.12
C VAL A 266 -0.67 -0.95 9.13
N SER A 267 -0.13 0.13 8.58
CA SER A 267 -0.83 1.41 8.41
C SER A 267 -1.26 1.67 6.97
N GLY A 268 -0.66 0.99 5.98
CA GLY A 268 -1.00 1.12 4.58
C GLY A 268 -0.10 0.29 3.67
N ILE A 269 -0.50 0.20 2.40
CA ILE A 269 0.28 -0.40 1.31
C ILE A 269 0.32 0.61 0.18
N VAL A 270 1.55 1.01 -0.20
CA VAL A 270 1.77 2.11 -1.13
C VAL A 270 2.80 1.75 -2.21
N ASP A 271 2.79 2.51 -3.30
CA ASP A 271 3.82 2.47 -4.33
C ASP A 271 5.12 3.21 -3.91
N GLY A 272 6.10 3.31 -4.81
CA GLY A 272 7.35 4.02 -4.57
C GLY A 272 7.20 5.55 -4.43
N ASP A 273 6.07 6.11 -4.83
CA ASP A 273 5.73 7.53 -4.73
C ASP A 273 4.77 7.82 -3.56
N SER A 274 4.48 6.80 -2.74
CA SER A 274 3.58 6.85 -1.58
C SER A 274 2.09 6.98 -1.91
N ASN A 275 1.67 6.61 -3.12
CA ASN A 275 0.25 6.51 -3.47
C ASN A 275 -0.32 5.18 -2.95
N PRO A 276 -1.59 5.13 -2.51
CA PRO A 276 -2.25 3.86 -2.21
C PRO A 276 -2.23 2.91 -3.41
N ILE A 277 -2.08 1.61 -3.17
CA ILE A 277 -2.15 0.57 -4.20
C ILE A 277 -3.58 0.09 -4.36
N PHE A 278 -4.33 0.00 -3.27
CA PHE A 278 -5.66 -0.58 -3.22
C PHE A 278 -6.70 0.48 -2.86
N GLU A 279 -7.91 0.33 -3.38
CA GLU A 279 -9.03 1.21 -3.07
C GLU A 279 -9.41 1.13 -1.60
N ALA A 280 -9.49 -0.08 -1.04
CA ALA A 280 -9.75 -0.30 0.36
C ALA A 280 -8.86 -1.38 0.99
N LEU A 281 -8.47 -1.16 2.26
CA LEU A 281 -7.71 -2.11 3.07
C LEU A 281 -8.45 -2.44 4.37
N ASP A 282 -8.67 -3.72 4.64
CA ASP A 282 -9.02 -4.21 5.97
C ASP A 282 -7.75 -4.61 6.73
N VAL A 283 -7.25 -3.72 7.57
CA VAL A 283 -6.08 -3.93 8.43
C VAL A 283 -6.45 -4.33 9.86
N SER A 284 -7.70 -4.67 10.14
CA SER A 284 -8.21 -4.97 11.49
C SER A 284 -7.48 -6.13 12.19
N ASN A 285 -6.87 -7.04 11.43
CA ASN A 285 -6.07 -8.16 11.90
C ASN A 285 -4.58 -8.07 11.50
N ALA A 286 -4.13 -6.90 11.06
CA ALA A 286 -2.78 -6.67 10.60
C ALA A 286 -1.89 -6.07 11.70
N PHE A 287 -1.84 -6.74 12.87
CA PHE A 287 -0.97 -6.34 13.98
C PHE A 287 -0.46 -7.54 14.77
N VAL A 288 0.64 -7.34 15.50
CA VAL A 288 1.20 -8.29 16.46
C VAL A 288 1.60 -7.52 17.72
N ASP A 289 1.26 -8.07 18.88
CA ASP A 289 1.80 -7.68 20.17
C ASP A 289 3.01 -8.56 20.48
N THR A 290 4.15 -7.94 20.79
CA THR A 290 5.39 -8.63 21.15
C THR A 290 5.81 -8.17 22.54
N THR A 291 6.18 -9.13 23.40
CA THR A 291 6.76 -8.87 24.72
C THR A 291 8.27 -8.91 24.61
N ILE A 292 8.94 -7.86 25.09
CA ILE A 292 10.38 -7.85 25.39
C ILE A 292 10.55 -8.33 26.81
N SER A 293 11.53 -9.15 27.09
CA SER A 293 11.89 -9.60 28.44
C SER A 293 13.37 -9.40 28.66
N ASP A 294 13.75 -8.97 29.87
CA ASP A 294 15.15 -8.87 30.28
C ASP A 294 15.86 -10.20 30.04
N GLU A 295 17.16 -10.18 29.79
CA GLU A 295 17.95 -11.39 29.69
C GLU A 295 18.17 -12.04 31.08
N THR A 296 18.29 -13.35 31.09
CA THR A 296 18.44 -14.13 32.33
C THR A 296 19.90 -14.27 32.82
N ASP A 297 20.86 -13.86 32.01
CA ASP A 297 22.30 -13.96 32.28
C ASP A 297 23.00 -12.71 31.72
N PRO A 298 22.75 -11.52 32.37
CA PRO A 298 23.28 -10.24 31.91
C PRO A 298 24.79 -10.23 31.81
N GLY A 299 25.27 -9.61 30.74
CA GLY A 299 26.68 -9.54 30.41
C GLY A 299 27.46 -8.48 31.22
N PRO A 300 28.72 -8.28 30.91
CA PRO A 300 29.49 -7.18 31.49
C PRO A 300 28.99 -5.78 31.08
N GLU A 301 28.33 -5.69 29.92
CA GLU A 301 27.71 -4.48 29.38
C GLU A 301 26.52 -4.04 30.23
N ASP A 302 25.76 -4.98 30.80
CA ASP A 302 24.55 -4.75 31.59
C ASP A 302 24.85 -4.61 33.09
N THR A 303 26.15 -4.66 33.43
CA THR A 303 26.59 -4.64 34.82
C THR A 303 26.99 -3.23 35.25
N VAL A 304 26.22 -2.65 36.18
CA VAL A 304 26.54 -1.37 36.79
C VAL A 304 27.56 -1.55 37.91
N THR A 305 28.69 -0.86 37.79
CA THR A 305 29.74 -0.87 38.82
C THR A 305 29.40 0.12 39.96
N VAL A 306 29.37 -0.40 41.16
CA VAL A 306 29.13 0.39 42.37
C VAL A 306 30.42 0.50 43.18
N THR A 307 30.78 1.72 43.58
CA THR A 307 31.92 1.97 44.46
C THR A 307 31.48 2.75 45.70
N MET A 308 32.15 2.51 46.81
CA MET A 308 31.90 3.27 48.04
C MET A 308 33.22 3.85 48.58
N THR A 309 33.16 5.11 48.99
CA THR A 309 34.23 5.77 49.72
C THR A 309 33.70 6.33 51.05
N GLY A 310 34.53 6.42 52.05
CA GLY A 310 34.10 6.93 53.37
C GLY A 310 35.26 7.06 54.36
N PRO A 311 35.00 7.39 55.60
CA PRO A 311 36.02 7.58 56.65
C PRO A 311 36.63 6.23 57.03
N ALA A 312 37.97 6.23 57.18
CA ALA A 312 38.71 5.06 57.71
C ALA A 312 38.61 4.97 59.25
N ASN A 313 38.35 6.09 59.93
CA ASN A 313 38.24 6.17 61.39
C ASN A 313 37.17 7.15 61.83
N VAL A 314 36.55 6.90 62.98
CA VAL A 314 35.64 7.78 63.69
C VAL A 314 35.94 7.66 65.18
N VAL A 315 35.63 8.68 65.98
CA VAL A 315 35.76 8.59 67.44
C VAL A 315 34.42 8.12 68.00
N GLU A 316 34.44 7.23 68.99
CA GLU A 316 33.26 6.73 69.70
C GLU A 316 32.38 7.90 70.17
N GLY A 317 31.07 7.81 69.97
CA GLY A 317 30.09 8.86 70.31
C GLY A 317 29.98 9.97 69.26
N ASP A 318 30.84 10.00 68.23
CA ASP A 318 30.74 10.96 67.12
C ASP A 318 29.97 10.39 65.91
N ILE A 319 29.49 11.32 65.07
CA ILE A 319 28.93 10.98 63.78
C ILE A 319 30.08 10.89 62.76
N THR A 320 30.09 9.89 61.92
CA THR A 320 31.08 9.75 60.83
C THR A 320 30.99 10.94 59.87
N THR A 321 32.08 11.21 59.17
CA THR A 321 31.97 12.01 57.95
C THR A 321 31.21 11.21 56.89
N GLU A 322 30.81 11.88 55.80
CA GLU A 322 29.98 11.26 54.79
C GLU A 322 30.64 10.03 54.12
N TYR A 323 29.89 8.97 54.01
CA TYR A 323 30.12 7.92 53.01
C TYR A 323 29.48 8.36 51.70
N THR A 324 30.14 8.04 50.60
CA THR A 324 29.62 8.31 49.26
C THR A 324 29.60 7.01 48.44
N VAL A 325 28.44 6.64 47.99
CA VAL A 325 28.24 5.58 47.00
C VAL A 325 28.21 6.24 45.61
N THR A 326 28.92 5.64 44.63
CA THR A 326 28.96 6.13 43.25
C THR A 326 28.70 4.98 42.28
N LEU A 327 27.82 5.24 41.32
CA LEU A 327 27.42 4.31 40.26
C LEU A 327 28.14 4.66 38.96
N SER A 328 28.42 3.65 38.11
CA SER A 328 28.92 3.87 36.74
C SER A 328 27.85 4.42 35.80
N ASP A 329 26.59 4.03 36.02
CA ASP A 329 25.44 4.42 35.21
C ASP A 329 24.33 5.01 36.07
N PRO A 330 23.52 5.95 35.55
CA PRO A 330 22.56 6.68 36.36
C PRO A 330 21.35 5.82 36.76
N ALA A 331 20.96 5.87 38.00
CA ALA A 331 19.67 5.39 38.49
C ALA A 331 18.63 6.54 38.47
N PRO A 332 17.35 6.28 38.42
CA PRO A 332 16.31 7.27 38.61
C PRO A 332 16.50 8.04 39.93
N VAL A 333 16.29 9.36 39.89
CA VAL A 333 16.45 10.20 41.09
C VAL A 333 15.49 9.75 42.19
N GLY A 334 16.02 9.49 43.35
CA GLY A 334 15.25 9.00 44.50
C GLY A 334 15.27 7.46 44.65
N SER A 335 16.00 6.76 43.80
CA SER A 335 16.30 5.33 43.97
C SER A 335 17.02 5.11 45.32
N ILE A 336 16.81 3.94 45.89
CA ILE A 336 17.26 3.60 47.24
C ILE A 336 18.48 2.69 47.16
N VAL A 337 19.61 3.12 47.65
CA VAL A 337 20.77 2.28 47.94
C VAL A 337 20.51 1.57 49.27
N THR A 338 20.43 0.25 49.27
CA THR A 338 20.29 -0.58 50.47
C THR A 338 21.68 -0.93 51.02
N LEU A 339 21.86 -0.82 52.32
CA LEU A 339 23.11 -1.00 53.02
C LEU A 339 23.08 -2.22 53.95
N ALA A 340 24.20 -2.92 54.03
CA ALA A 340 24.40 -4.05 54.90
C ALA A 340 25.65 -3.85 55.76
N TYR A 341 25.65 -4.41 56.95
CA TYR A 341 26.75 -4.30 57.93
C TYR A 341 27.36 -5.66 58.24
N SER A 342 28.65 -5.65 58.51
CA SER A 342 29.35 -6.77 59.10
C SER A 342 30.40 -6.26 60.09
N TYR A 343 30.57 -7.00 61.19
CA TYR A 343 31.37 -6.60 62.32
C TYR A 343 32.59 -7.51 62.41
N THR A 344 33.80 -6.90 62.54
CA THR A 344 35.06 -7.65 62.75
C THR A 344 35.41 -7.69 64.22
N THR A 345 35.54 -6.54 64.83
CA THR A 345 35.76 -6.41 66.31
C THR A 345 34.67 -5.58 66.98
N ALA A 346 34.06 -4.65 66.26
CA ALA A 346 32.87 -3.92 66.67
C ALA A 346 31.64 -4.88 66.75
N SER A 347 30.57 -4.40 67.38
CA SER A 347 29.25 -5.02 67.43
C SER A 347 28.16 -4.08 66.91
N GLY A 348 26.94 -4.60 66.80
CA GLY A 348 25.79 -3.76 66.40
C GLY A 348 25.34 -2.79 67.50
N ASP A 349 25.87 -2.92 68.70
CA ASP A 349 25.58 -2.00 69.84
C ASP A 349 26.48 -0.75 69.80
N ASP A 350 27.57 -0.78 69.00
CA ASP A 350 28.56 0.31 68.90
C ASP A 350 28.20 1.37 67.84
N ILE A 351 27.22 1.08 67.00
CA ILE A 351 26.75 2.01 65.97
C ILE A 351 25.22 2.05 65.84
N THR A 352 24.69 3.15 65.34
CA THR A 352 23.32 3.22 64.84
C THR A 352 23.34 3.04 63.32
N GLU A 353 22.93 1.87 62.85
CA GLU A 353 22.97 1.54 61.43
C GLU A 353 22.07 2.45 60.60
N THR A 354 22.64 3.09 59.57
CA THR A 354 21.89 3.69 58.47
C THR A 354 21.69 2.62 57.40
N THR A 355 20.46 2.15 57.21
CA THR A 355 20.17 1.02 56.35
C THR A 355 19.88 1.36 54.90
N GLN A 356 19.70 2.66 54.61
CA GLN A 356 19.36 3.16 53.27
C GLN A 356 20.02 4.53 53.00
N ALA A 357 20.39 4.77 51.74
CA ALA A 357 20.77 6.08 51.24
C ALA A 357 19.99 6.37 49.94
N ILE A 358 19.76 7.63 49.64
CA ILE A 358 18.94 8.04 48.47
C ILE A 358 19.84 8.56 47.37
N ILE A 359 19.68 8.08 46.16
CA ILE A 359 20.37 8.61 44.97
C ILE A 359 19.93 10.06 44.75
N GLY A 360 20.92 10.94 44.61
CA GLY A 360 20.75 12.36 44.43
C GLY A 360 20.26 12.77 43.03
N VAL A 361 20.16 14.09 42.86
CA VAL A 361 19.70 14.69 41.59
C VAL A 361 20.64 14.45 40.39
N ASP A 362 21.87 14.03 40.66
CA ASP A 362 22.86 13.64 39.63
C ASP A 362 22.62 12.23 39.07
N GLY A 363 21.76 11.45 39.70
CA GLY A 363 21.43 10.08 39.32
C GLY A 363 22.51 9.03 39.64
N VAL A 364 23.70 9.46 40.10
CA VAL A 364 24.86 8.56 40.23
C VAL A 364 25.46 8.54 41.64
N THR A 365 25.07 9.44 42.54
CA THR A 365 25.64 9.47 43.89
C THR A 365 24.59 9.42 45.00
N ALA A 366 24.90 8.69 46.07
CA ALA A 366 24.18 8.73 47.34
C ALA A 366 25.16 8.96 48.48
N THR A 367 24.77 9.80 49.45
CA THR A 367 25.59 10.04 50.62
C THR A 367 24.81 9.74 51.90
N PHE A 368 25.54 9.30 52.94
CA PHE A 368 24.98 9.04 54.28
C PHE A 368 26.06 9.14 55.35
N THR A 369 25.65 9.19 56.60
CA THR A 369 26.50 9.15 57.80
C THR A 369 26.06 8.02 58.71
N ILE A 370 26.93 7.63 59.63
CA ILE A 370 26.66 6.63 60.66
C ILE A 370 26.96 7.26 62.02
N ASP A 371 26.07 7.11 62.97
CA ASP A 371 26.28 7.55 64.36
C ASP A 371 26.97 6.41 65.13
N THR A 372 28.07 6.70 65.84
CA THR A 372 28.65 5.76 66.82
C THR A 372 28.05 5.97 68.18
N VAL A 373 28.01 4.91 68.96
CA VAL A 373 27.41 4.94 70.32
C VAL A 373 28.55 5.10 71.34
N ASP A 374 28.38 6.08 72.25
CA ASP A 374 29.30 6.31 73.34
C ASP A 374 28.86 5.49 74.59
N ASP A 375 29.74 4.65 75.11
CA ASP A 375 29.44 3.87 76.30
C ASP A 375 30.50 4.01 77.42
N VAL A 376 30.48 3.17 78.39
CA VAL A 376 31.38 3.28 79.55
C VAL A 376 32.53 2.26 79.55
N TYR A 377 32.66 1.49 78.54
CA TYR A 377 33.63 0.40 78.38
C TYR A 377 34.88 0.94 77.66
N ALA A 378 36.03 0.44 77.99
CA ALA A 378 37.30 0.72 77.23
C ALA A 378 37.61 -0.49 76.33
N GLU A 379 37.19 -0.44 75.13
CA GLU A 379 37.17 -1.58 74.28
C GLU A 379 38.37 -1.62 73.32
N GLY A 380 38.99 -0.52 73.01
CA GLY A 380 40.11 -0.39 72.07
C GLY A 380 39.56 -0.17 70.65
N ASP A 381 40.45 -0.27 69.63
CA ASP A 381 40.08 -0.05 68.24
C ASP A 381 39.12 -1.13 67.76
N GLU A 382 37.91 -0.76 67.29
CA GLU A 382 36.85 -1.63 66.82
C GLU A 382 36.53 -1.36 65.35
N VAL A 383 36.30 -2.44 64.56
CA VAL A 383 36.12 -2.33 63.10
C VAL A 383 34.78 -2.90 62.70
N PHE A 384 34.03 -2.06 62.00
CA PHE A 384 32.85 -2.47 61.27
C PHE A 384 33.02 -2.20 59.76
N ARG A 385 32.28 -2.96 58.94
CA ARG A 385 32.15 -2.74 57.51
C ARG A 385 30.71 -2.38 57.16
N VAL A 386 30.56 -1.31 56.38
CA VAL A 386 29.31 -1.01 55.67
C VAL A 386 29.51 -1.33 54.17
N SER A 387 28.53 -1.96 53.57
CA SER A 387 28.55 -2.35 52.15
C SER A 387 27.20 -2.06 51.49
N VAL A 388 27.22 -1.83 50.20
CA VAL A 388 25.98 -1.81 49.41
C VAL A 388 25.49 -3.25 49.22
N SER A 389 24.20 -3.49 49.42
CA SER A 389 23.55 -4.79 49.19
C SER A 389 22.64 -4.78 47.98
N GLY A 390 22.23 -3.62 47.46
CA GLY A 390 21.40 -3.45 46.29
C GLY A 390 21.03 -2.02 46.01
N ILE A 391 20.45 -1.79 44.83
CA ILE A 391 19.89 -0.52 44.41
C ILE A 391 18.48 -0.82 43.91
N VAL A 392 17.48 -0.20 44.55
CA VAL A 392 16.08 -0.54 44.35
C VAL A 392 15.22 0.72 44.18
N ASP A 393 14.03 0.53 43.61
CA ASP A 393 12.99 1.57 43.58
C ASP A 393 12.25 1.72 44.92
N GLY A 394 11.22 2.55 44.97
CA GLY A 394 10.38 2.77 46.16
C GLY A 394 9.57 1.55 46.59
N ASP A 395 9.37 0.58 45.72
CA ASP A 395 8.64 -0.68 45.93
C ASP A 395 9.57 -1.86 46.19
N SER A 396 10.88 -1.60 46.27
CA SER A 396 11.97 -2.58 46.52
C SER A 396 12.26 -3.51 45.36
N ASN A 397 11.91 -3.14 44.12
CA ASN A 397 12.33 -3.86 42.91
C ASN A 397 13.77 -3.44 42.57
N PRO A 398 14.59 -4.35 41.99
CA PRO A 398 15.89 -3.97 41.44
C PRO A 398 15.75 -2.90 40.37
N ILE A 399 16.70 -1.96 40.30
CA ILE A 399 16.77 -0.95 39.22
C ILE A 399 17.60 -1.46 38.06
N PHE A 400 18.63 -2.23 38.32
CA PHE A 400 19.60 -2.71 37.36
C PHE A 400 19.58 -4.22 37.25
N GLU A 401 19.86 -4.76 36.09
CA GLU A 401 19.95 -6.18 35.84
C GLU A 401 21.06 -6.82 36.64
N ALA A 402 22.26 -6.22 36.62
CA ALA A 402 23.39 -6.68 37.38
C ALA A 402 24.18 -5.55 38.06
N LEU A 403 24.70 -5.86 39.25
CA LEU A 403 25.54 -4.98 40.03
C LEU A 403 26.90 -5.62 40.31
N ASN A 404 28.00 -4.91 39.96
CA ASN A 404 29.34 -5.25 40.45
C ASN A 404 29.57 -4.50 41.77
N LEU A 405 29.54 -5.24 42.89
CA LEU A 405 29.70 -4.70 44.27
C LEU A 405 31.08 -4.97 44.85
N ASP A 406 32.08 -5.39 44.08
CA ASP A 406 33.40 -5.75 44.55
C ASP A 406 34.11 -4.65 45.33
N ASN A 407 33.83 -3.37 44.99
CA ASN A 407 34.42 -2.18 45.65
C ASN A 407 33.32 -1.30 46.35
N ALA A 408 32.16 -1.89 46.62
CA ALA A 408 31.02 -1.19 47.19
C ALA A 408 30.97 -1.32 48.74
N PHE A 409 32.11 -1.19 49.40
CA PHE A 409 32.18 -1.26 50.86
C PHE A 409 33.29 -0.34 51.43
N VAL A 410 33.18 -0.03 52.72
CA VAL A 410 34.21 0.67 53.51
C VAL A 410 34.33 0.00 54.87
N ASP A 411 35.59 -0.23 55.30
CA ASP A 411 35.92 -0.61 56.66
C ASP A 411 36.21 0.66 57.45
N THR A 412 35.56 0.85 58.57
CA THR A 412 35.74 1.99 59.48
C THR A 412 36.14 1.49 60.88
N THR A 413 37.12 2.13 61.47
CA THR A 413 37.57 1.90 62.87
C THR A 413 36.97 2.95 63.80
N ILE A 414 36.34 2.51 64.85
CA ILE A 414 35.87 3.31 65.97
C ILE A 414 36.98 3.45 67.01
#